data_e5a0b45a77a90a861ddc3dd7e6432d14
#
_entry.id   e5a0b45a77a90a861ddc3dd7e6432d14
#
_cell.length_a   1.000
_cell.length_b   1.000
_cell.length_c   1.000
_cell.angle_alpha   90.00
_cell.angle_beta   90.00
_cell.angle_gamma   90.00
#
_symmetry.space_group_name_H-M   'P 1'
#
loop_
_entity.id
_entity.type
_entity.pdbx_description
1 polymer ?
#
loop_
_entity_poly.entity_id
_entity_poly.type
_entity_poly.pdbx_seq_one_letter_code
_entity_poly.pdbx_strand_id
1 'polypeptide(L)'
;MRHTPARRLALTRALSCVLALSSLGALPALAADDVLRVSAIPDEAPTELQRKFAPLGKYLEAQTGMKVVFTPVTDYATVVESLATRKIDLAWLGGFTFVQAKIRTNGTAIPIVQREEDARFTSKFITANPQVKELADLKGKSFAFGAPSSTSGSLMPRFFLQQAGLNPEKDFRNVAFSGAHDATVAFVAAGRAEAGVLNASVWDKLVEEKKVDTSKVRVFATTPPYFDYNWTVRGDLDPALVRKLTQAFLQLDPANPEHKAILGLQRAAKFIPTEAKNYVGIEDAAKSAGLLK
;
A
#
# COMPACT_ATOMS: atom_id res chain seq x y z
N MET A 1 -38.63 -72.08 72.93
CA MET A 1 -38.20 -73.34 72.39
C MET A 1 -37.53 -73.19 71.05
N ARG A 2 -36.32 -73.65 70.99
CA ARG A 2 -35.57 -74.09 69.81
C ARG A 2 -35.19 -72.98 68.77
N HIS A 3 -33.97 -72.53 68.80
CA HIS A 3 -32.79 -73.07 68.11
C HIS A 3 -32.93 -72.96 66.59
N THR A 4 -32.04 -72.49 65.81
CA THR A 4 -30.61 -72.27 65.73
C THR A 4 -30.29 -71.81 64.30
N PRO A 5 -29.09 -71.77 63.91
CA PRO A 5 -28.29 -70.52 63.65
C PRO A 5 -27.79 -70.45 62.20
N ALA A 6 -27.11 -69.34 61.98
CA ALA A 6 -25.93 -69.20 61.12
C ALA A 6 -26.00 -69.63 59.67
N ARG A 7 -25.52 -68.71 58.90
CA ARG A 7 -24.21 -68.87 58.22
C ARG A 7 -23.80 -67.60 57.55
N ARG A 8 -22.65 -67.18 57.93
CA ARG A 8 -21.87 -66.09 57.28
C ARG A 8 -21.52 -66.52 55.85
N LEU A 9 -21.75 -65.70 54.89
CA LEU A 9 -21.05 -65.77 53.62
C LEU A 9 -20.53 -64.38 53.30
N ALA A 10 -19.24 -64.25 53.44
CA ALA A 10 -18.51 -63.07 53.02
C ALA A 10 -18.47 -63.08 51.48
N LEU A 11 -18.97 -62.00 50.89
CA LEU A 11 -18.73 -61.72 49.47
C LEU A 11 -17.93 -60.41 49.43
N THR A 12 -16.65 -60.58 49.21
CA THR A 12 -15.71 -59.54 48.74
C THR A 12 -16.19 -58.98 47.43
N ARG A 13 -16.67 -57.75 47.45
CA ARG A 13 -16.87 -56.95 46.22
C ARG A 13 -15.63 -56.17 45.95
N ALA A 14 -14.93 -56.61 44.91
CA ALA A 14 -13.82 -55.85 44.30
C ALA A 14 -14.31 -54.51 43.78
N LEU A 15 -13.71 -53.45 44.28
CA LEU A 15 -13.96 -52.07 43.86
C LEU A 15 -13.16 -51.84 42.55
N SER A 16 -13.82 -52.01 41.41
CA SER A 16 -13.22 -51.65 40.11
C SER A 16 -13.31 -50.15 39.94
N CYS A 17 -12.18 -49.46 40.19
CA CYS A 17 -11.99 -48.07 39.77
C CYS A 17 -11.94 -48.00 38.23
N VAL A 18 -13.03 -47.56 37.62
CA VAL A 18 -13.05 -47.16 36.23
C VAL A 18 -12.43 -45.75 36.18
N LEU A 19 -11.16 -45.67 35.80
CA LEU A 19 -10.55 -44.41 35.34
C LEU A 19 -11.22 -44.03 34.02
N ALA A 20 -12.19 -43.12 34.08
CA ALA A 20 -12.64 -42.42 32.91
C ALA A 20 -11.54 -41.42 32.47
N LEU A 21 -10.71 -41.84 31.50
CA LEU A 21 -9.87 -40.90 30.76
C LEU A 21 -10.79 -39.93 30.03
N SER A 22 -10.90 -38.73 30.59
CA SER A 22 -11.46 -37.58 29.91
C SER A 22 -10.51 -37.20 28.77
N SER A 23 -10.75 -37.76 27.58
CA SER A 23 -10.16 -37.23 26.36
C SER A 23 -10.75 -35.83 26.16
N LEU A 24 -10.02 -34.77 26.65
CA LEU A 24 -10.24 -33.44 26.16
C LEU A 24 -9.91 -33.47 24.65
N GLY A 25 -10.96 -33.59 23.86
CA GLY A 25 -10.88 -33.35 22.44
C GLY A 25 -10.36 -31.93 22.26
N ALA A 26 -9.13 -31.79 21.77
CA ALA A 26 -8.65 -30.53 21.26
C ALA A 26 -9.67 -30.07 20.22
N LEU A 27 -10.45 -29.05 20.54
CA LEU A 27 -11.21 -28.31 19.54
C LEU A 27 -10.25 -27.93 18.43
N PRO A 28 -10.54 -28.25 17.17
CA PRO A 28 -9.71 -27.73 16.08
C PRO A 28 -9.71 -26.22 16.25
N ALA A 29 -8.54 -25.65 16.46
CA ALA A 29 -8.35 -24.22 16.30
C ALA A 29 -8.95 -23.89 14.94
N LEU A 30 -9.95 -23.03 14.89
CA LEU A 30 -10.45 -22.46 13.66
C LEU A 30 -9.22 -22.02 12.88
N ALA A 31 -8.96 -22.69 11.76
CA ALA A 31 -7.85 -22.33 10.88
C ALA A 31 -8.01 -20.85 10.61
N ALA A 32 -7.04 -20.06 11.05
CA ALA A 32 -6.93 -18.68 10.61
C ALA A 32 -7.02 -18.71 9.08
N ASP A 33 -7.79 -17.80 8.48
CA ASP A 33 -7.94 -17.72 7.04
C ASP A 33 -6.60 -17.98 6.37
N ASP A 34 -6.44 -19.11 5.66
CA ASP A 34 -5.20 -19.46 4.96
C ASP A 34 -4.93 -18.53 3.76
N VAL A 35 -5.64 -17.42 3.71
CA VAL A 35 -5.62 -16.45 2.60
C VAL A 35 -5.20 -15.07 3.11
N LEU A 36 -4.10 -14.55 2.57
CA LEU A 36 -3.68 -13.16 2.69
C LEU A 36 -4.26 -12.35 1.52
N ARG A 37 -5.17 -11.46 1.81
CA ARG A 37 -5.81 -10.59 0.81
C ARG A 37 -4.98 -9.32 0.64
N VAL A 38 -4.50 -9.09 -0.57
CA VAL A 38 -3.60 -7.99 -0.90
C VAL A 38 -4.23 -7.08 -1.94
N SER A 39 -4.02 -5.79 -1.84
CA SER A 39 -4.39 -4.82 -2.85
C SER A 39 -3.36 -3.71 -2.98
N ALA A 40 -3.53 -2.86 -3.97
CA ALA A 40 -2.68 -1.71 -4.21
C ALA A 40 -3.52 -0.53 -4.73
N ILE A 41 -3.07 0.70 -4.47
CA ILE A 41 -3.60 1.86 -5.19
C ILE A 41 -3.36 1.69 -6.69
N PRO A 42 -4.33 2.05 -7.55
CA PRO A 42 -4.20 1.91 -9.01
C PRO A 42 -3.38 3.09 -9.58
N ASP A 43 -2.09 3.14 -9.24
CA ASP A 43 -1.17 4.22 -9.59
C ASP A 43 -0.61 4.11 -11.03
N GLU A 44 -0.74 2.94 -11.64
CA GLU A 44 -0.40 2.64 -13.04
C GLU A 44 -1.51 1.79 -13.69
N ALA A 45 -1.40 1.51 -15.00
CA ALA A 45 -2.36 0.67 -15.72
C ALA A 45 -2.52 -0.71 -15.07
N PRO A 46 -3.72 -1.32 -15.11
CA PRO A 46 -3.99 -2.60 -14.43
C PRO A 46 -3.03 -3.74 -14.84
N THR A 47 -2.61 -3.78 -16.10
CA THR A 47 -1.64 -4.77 -16.60
C THR A 47 -0.25 -4.58 -15.98
N GLU A 48 0.17 -3.35 -15.74
CA GLU A 48 1.42 -3.02 -15.08
C GLU A 48 1.37 -3.41 -13.59
N LEU A 49 0.25 -3.14 -12.92
CA LEU A 49 0.05 -3.55 -11.53
C LEU A 49 0.10 -5.07 -11.38
N GLN A 50 -0.56 -5.80 -12.28
CA GLN A 50 -0.52 -7.25 -12.25
C GLN A 50 0.89 -7.80 -12.49
N ARG A 51 1.63 -7.26 -13.46
CA ARG A 51 3.03 -7.60 -13.71
C ARG A 51 3.91 -7.34 -12.50
N LYS A 52 3.67 -6.23 -11.82
CA LYS A 52 4.41 -5.76 -10.64
C LYS A 52 4.17 -6.66 -9.41
N PHE A 53 2.92 -7.02 -9.16
CA PHE A 53 2.54 -7.67 -7.90
C PHE A 53 2.47 -9.20 -7.96
N ALA A 54 2.29 -9.82 -9.14
CA ALA A 54 2.18 -11.28 -9.24
C ALA A 54 3.44 -12.03 -8.74
N PRO A 55 4.68 -11.66 -9.09
CA PRO A 55 5.86 -12.32 -8.55
C PRO A 55 6.05 -12.08 -7.05
N LEU A 56 5.75 -10.87 -6.57
CA LEU A 56 5.78 -10.56 -5.14
C LEU A 56 4.76 -11.40 -4.38
N GLY A 57 3.55 -11.57 -4.91
CA GLY A 57 2.52 -12.41 -4.30
C GLY A 57 3.00 -13.86 -4.12
N LYS A 58 3.59 -14.47 -5.15
CA LYS A 58 4.17 -15.83 -5.07
C LYS A 58 5.29 -15.92 -4.03
N TYR A 59 6.13 -14.89 -3.96
CA TYR A 59 7.18 -14.82 -2.94
C TYR A 59 6.58 -14.77 -1.54
N LEU A 60 5.58 -13.92 -1.30
CA LEU A 60 4.91 -13.82 -0.01
C LEU A 60 4.17 -15.12 0.36
N GLU A 61 3.58 -15.86 -0.61
CA GLU A 61 3.02 -17.20 -0.38
C GLU A 61 4.09 -18.15 0.17
N ALA A 62 5.26 -18.21 -0.48
CA ALA A 62 6.36 -19.07 -0.04
C ALA A 62 6.87 -18.68 1.36
N GLN A 63 6.93 -17.38 1.68
CA GLN A 63 7.42 -16.89 2.97
C GLN A 63 6.40 -17.07 4.09
N THR A 64 5.11 -16.91 3.82
CA THR A 64 4.05 -16.94 4.86
C THR A 64 3.43 -18.31 5.03
N GLY A 65 3.42 -19.15 3.99
CA GLY A 65 2.64 -20.39 3.93
C GLY A 65 1.15 -20.14 3.69
N MET A 66 0.72 -18.92 3.43
CA MET A 66 -0.66 -18.53 3.16
C MET A 66 -0.85 -18.34 1.66
N LYS A 67 -2.04 -18.64 1.13
CA LYS A 67 -2.40 -18.25 -0.22
C LYS A 67 -2.49 -16.71 -0.31
N VAL A 68 -1.84 -16.10 -1.29
CA VAL A 68 -1.89 -14.65 -1.52
C VAL A 68 -2.85 -14.34 -2.67
N VAL A 69 -3.88 -13.54 -2.38
CA VAL A 69 -4.88 -13.13 -3.38
C VAL A 69 -4.78 -11.62 -3.56
N PHE A 70 -4.32 -11.21 -4.74
CA PHE A 70 -4.31 -9.79 -5.13
C PHE A 70 -5.66 -9.40 -5.73
N THR A 71 -6.32 -8.42 -5.12
CA THR A 71 -7.60 -7.87 -5.58
C THR A 71 -7.38 -6.46 -6.11
N PRO A 72 -7.48 -6.23 -7.43
CA PRO A 72 -7.40 -4.90 -7.98
C PRO A 72 -8.60 -4.05 -7.57
N VAL A 73 -8.39 -2.76 -7.46
CA VAL A 73 -9.43 -1.76 -7.19
C VAL A 73 -9.50 -0.72 -8.29
N THR A 74 -10.61 0.02 -8.36
CA THR A 74 -10.87 1.02 -9.41
C THR A 74 -10.27 2.39 -9.11
N ASP A 75 -10.08 2.70 -7.83
CA ASP A 75 -9.60 4.00 -7.37
C ASP A 75 -8.89 3.93 -6.02
N TYR A 76 -8.21 5.02 -5.65
CA TYR A 76 -7.42 5.14 -4.43
C TYR A 76 -8.26 5.08 -3.14
N ALA A 77 -9.49 5.60 -3.16
CA ALA A 77 -10.35 5.59 -1.99
C ALA A 77 -10.84 4.17 -1.67
N THR A 78 -11.05 3.36 -2.71
CA THR A 78 -11.50 1.97 -2.57
C THR A 78 -10.48 1.09 -1.83
N VAL A 79 -9.17 1.28 -2.04
CA VAL A 79 -8.17 0.50 -1.29
C VAL A 79 -8.14 0.90 0.17
N VAL A 80 -8.27 2.19 0.48
CA VAL A 80 -8.35 2.71 1.86
C VAL A 80 -9.57 2.12 2.58
N GLU A 81 -10.74 2.18 1.96
CA GLU A 81 -11.97 1.62 2.52
C GLU A 81 -11.91 0.09 2.67
N SER A 82 -11.28 -0.61 1.72
CA SER A 82 -11.11 -2.06 1.78
C SER A 82 -10.23 -2.49 2.95
N LEU A 83 -9.18 -1.73 3.25
CA LEU A 83 -8.33 -1.97 4.42
C LEU A 83 -9.10 -1.69 5.72
N ALA A 84 -9.82 -0.57 5.79
CA ALA A 84 -10.58 -0.16 6.97
C ALA A 84 -11.75 -1.11 7.27
N THR A 85 -12.37 -1.69 6.24
CA THR A 85 -13.49 -2.65 6.38
C THR A 85 -13.05 -4.12 6.40
N ARG A 86 -11.75 -4.40 6.51
CA ARG A 86 -11.16 -5.74 6.60
C ARG A 86 -11.40 -6.61 5.36
N LYS A 87 -11.65 -6.01 4.21
CA LYS A 87 -11.75 -6.72 2.93
C LYS A 87 -10.39 -7.12 2.37
N ILE A 88 -9.34 -6.40 2.78
CA ILE A 88 -7.93 -6.70 2.48
C ILE A 88 -7.12 -6.66 3.78
N ASP A 89 -6.00 -7.35 3.79
CA ASP A 89 -5.12 -7.53 4.95
C ASP A 89 -3.83 -6.73 4.82
N LEU A 90 -3.34 -6.57 3.59
CA LEU A 90 -2.10 -5.89 3.24
C LEU A 90 -2.36 -5.00 2.01
N ALA A 91 -1.91 -3.75 2.07
CA ALA A 91 -2.10 -2.77 1.01
C ALA A 91 -0.81 -2.05 0.64
N TRP A 92 -0.54 -1.90 -0.67
CA TRP A 92 0.42 -0.94 -1.19
C TRP A 92 -0.24 0.43 -1.28
N LEU A 93 0.19 1.36 -0.46
CA LEU A 93 -0.37 2.70 -0.33
C LEU A 93 0.67 3.76 -0.66
N GLY A 94 0.25 4.94 -1.13
CA GLY A 94 1.04 6.15 -1.05
C GLY A 94 0.94 6.77 0.34
N GLY A 95 1.81 7.73 0.66
CA GLY A 95 1.80 8.39 1.97
C GLY A 95 0.46 9.02 2.33
N PHE A 96 -0.22 9.65 1.36
CA PHE A 96 -1.52 10.26 1.62
C PHE A 96 -2.64 9.23 1.83
N THR A 97 -2.68 8.16 1.03
CA THR A 97 -3.63 7.06 1.27
C THR A 97 -3.34 6.31 2.56
N PHE A 98 -2.08 6.22 2.99
CA PHE A 98 -1.76 5.73 4.34
C PHE A 98 -2.33 6.64 5.43
N VAL A 99 -2.16 7.96 5.32
CA VAL A 99 -2.75 8.92 6.27
C VAL A 99 -4.27 8.78 6.31
N GLN A 100 -4.92 8.67 5.15
CA GLN A 100 -6.37 8.43 5.08
C GLN A 100 -6.76 7.09 5.73
N ALA A 101 -6.02 6.01 5.49
CA ALA A 101 -6.24 4.71 6.10
C ALA A 101 -6.05 4.77 7.63
N LYS A 102 -5.00 5.43 8.10
CA LYS A 102 -4.75 5.67 9.53
C LYS A 102 -5.95 6.38 10.20
N ILE A 103 -6.45 7.45 9.59
CA ILE A 103 -7.62 8.18 10.10
C ILE A 103 -8.86 7.27 10.08
N ARG A 104 -9.13 6.59 8.97
CA ARG A 104 -10.31 5.76 8.77
C ARG A 104 -10.36 4.55 9.69
N THR A 105 -9.21 4.05 10.13
CA THR A 105 -9.05 2.94 11.08
C THR A 105 -8.83 3.40 12.53
N ASN A 106 -9.06 4.66 12.85
CA ASN A 106 -8.78 5.23 14.18
C ASN A 106 -7.34 4.97 14.66
N GLY A 107 -6.36 5.05 13.75
CA GLY A 107 -4.95 4.91 14.06
C GLY A 107 -4.43 3.48 14.10
N THR A 108 -5.25 2.48 13.77
CA THR A 108 -4.83 1.06 13.90
C THR A 108 -4.09 0.52 12.67
N ALA A 109 -4.19 1.15 11.49
CA ALA A 109 -3.41 0.75 10.31
C ALA A 109 -1.89 0.92 10.57
N ILE A 110 -1.10 -0.10 10.23
CA ILE A 110 0.33 -0.17 10.54
C ILE A 110 1.14 -0.22 9.24
N PRO A 111 1.93 0.82 8.91
CA PRO A 111 2.89 0.74 7.81
C PRO A 111 4.08 -0.08 8.30
N ILE A 112 4.45 -1.12 7.54
CA ILE A 112 5.47 -2.09 7.99
C ILE A 112 6.81 -1.92 7.28
N VAL A 113 6.78 -1.64 5.97
CA VAL A 113 7.98 -1.42 5.16
C VAL A 113 7.71 -0.41 4.06
N GLN A 114 8.78 0.20 3.56
CA GLN A 114 8.81 1.05 2.39
C GLN A 114 10.02 0.71 1.52
N ARG A 115 10.04 1.13 0.27
CA ARG A 115 11.28 1.11 -0.51
C ARG A 115 12.23 2.16 0.04
N GLU A 116 13.52 1.96 -0.08
CA GLU A 116 14.52 2.94 0.36
C GLU A 116 14.30 4.30 -0.31
N GLU A 117 13.93 4.29 -1.58
CA GLU A 117 13.63 5.48 -2.39
C GLU A 117 12.45 6.30 -1.86
N ASP A 118 11.50 5.64 -1.19
CA ASP A 118 10.29 6.29 -0.67
C ASP A 118 10.55 7.21 0.53
N ALA A 119 11.71 7.10 1.18
CA ALA A 119 12.13 8.03 2.24
C ALA A 119 12.50 9.43 1.69
N ARG A 120 12.78 9.54 0.39
CA ARG A 120 13.17 10.78 -0.28
C ARG A 120 12.54 10.88 -1.68
N PHE A 121 11.25 10.59 -1.74
CA PHE A 121 10.49 10.53 -2.97
C PHE A 121 10.25 11.93 -3.56
N THR A 122 10.08 12.02 -4.88
CA THR A 122 9.82 13.29 -5.57
C THR A 122 8.72 13.14 -6.62
N SER A 123 8.13 14.29 -7.01
CA SER A 123 7.24 14.39 -8.17
C SER A 123 7.93 15.18 -9.28
N LYS A 124 7.62 14.84 -10.53
CA LYS A 124 8.06 15.56 -11.72
C LYS A 124 6.90 16.29 -12.35
N PHE A 125 7.05 17.58 -12.54
CA PHE A 125 6.17 18.40 -13.34
C PHE A 125 6.59 18.31 -14.80
N ILE A 126 5.65 17.96 -15.66
CA ILE A 126 5.87 17.72 -17.09
C ILE A 126 5.02 18.66 -17.94
N THR A 127 5.50 18.96 -19.13
CA THR A 127 4.78 19.79 -20.09
C THR A 127 5.15 19.45 -21.53
N ALA A 128 4.19 19.65 -22.46
CA ALA A 128 4.42 19.68 -23.89
C ALA A 128 4.52 21.13 -24.43
N ASN A 129 4.22 22.14 -23.58
CA ASN A 129 4.26 23.54 -23.98
C ASN A 129 5.70 24.09 -23.83
N PRO A 130 6.35 24.54 -24.93
CA PRO A 130 7.72 25.06 -24.87
C PRO A 130 7.87 26.36 -24.04
N GLN A 131 6.76 27.08 -23.81
CA GLN A 131 6.74 28.31 -23.03
C GLN A 131 6.74 28.08 -21.51
N VAL A 132 6.34 26.88 -21.05
CA VAL A 132 6.34 26.54 -19.62
C VAL A 132 7.74 26.08 -19.22
N LYS A 133 8.48 26.90 -18.49
CA LYS A 133 9.87 26.65 -18.05
C LYS A 133 9.98 26.51 -16.54
N GLU A 134 9.09 27.13 -15.79
CA GLU A 134 9.05 27.13 -14.32
C GLU A 134 7.60 27.07 -13.81
N LEU A 135 7.41 26.89 -12.49
CA LEU A 135 6.07 26.78 -11.90
C LEU A 135 5.20 28.02 -12.13
N ALA A 136 5.80 29.21 -12.12
CA ALA A 136 5.08 30.46 -12.35
C ALA A 136 4.38 30.52 -13.73
N ASP A 137 4.94 29.86 -14.74
CA ASP A 137 4.38 29.80 -16.09
C ASP A 137 3.09 28.98 -16.19
N LEU A 138 2.72 28.25 -15.13
CA LEU A 138 1.48 27.49 -15.05
C LEU A 138 0.23 28.38 -14.90
N LYS A 139 0.40 29.66 -14.57
CA LYS A 139 -0.70 30.60 -14.42
C LYS A 139 -1.49 30.72 -15.72
N GLY A 140 -2.82 30.53 -15.65
CA GLY A 140 -3.71 30.50 -16.81
C GLY A 140 -3.59 29.28 -17.72
N LYS A 141 -2.79 28.26 -17.37
CA LYS A 141 -2.65 27.00 -18.12
C LYS A 141 -3.62 25.95 -17.65
N SER A 142 -3.91 24.97 -18.52
CA SER A 142 -4.61 23.74 -18.10
C SER A 142 -3.62 22.76 -17.49
N PHE A 143 -4.03 22.11 -16.41
CA PHE A 143 -3.15 21.25 -15.62
C PHE A 143 -3.80 19.90 -15.28
N ALA A 144 -3.02 18.82 -15.38
CA ALA A 144 -3.44 17.48 -14.99
C ALA A 144 -2.70 17.04 -13.72
N PHE A 145 -3.46 16.78 -12.65
CA PHE A 145 -3.03 15.98 -11.52
C PHE A 145 -3.21 14.49 -11.82
N GLY A 146 -2.61 13.60 -11.00
CA GLY A 146 -2.86 12.16 -11.00
C GLY A 146 -4.24 11.82 -10.43
N ALA A 147 -4.33 10.94 -9.44
CA ALA A 147 -5.57 10.69 -8.70
C ALA A 147 -5.74 11.71 -7.54
N PRO A 148 -6.98 12.04 -7.13
CA PRO A 148 -7.22 12.98 -6.02
C PRO A 148 -6.50 12.62 -4.71
N SER A 149 -6.44 11.33 -4.37
CA SER A 149 -5.76 10.82 -3.17
C SER A 149 -4.30 10.40 -3.40
N SER A 150 -3.71 10.73 -4.56
CA SER A 150 -2.30 10.47 -4.82
C SER A 150 -1.41 11.45 -4.03
N THR A 151 -0.38 10.94 -3.37
CA THR A 151 0.65 11.76 -2.72
C THR A 151 1.45 12.53 -3.78
N SER A 152 2.12 11.80 -4.67
CA SER A 152 3.05 12.35 -5.66
C SER A 152 2.36 12.91 -6.91
N GLY A 153 1.13 12.48 -7.19
CA GLY A 153 0.34 12.99 -8.33
C GLY A 153 -0.63 14.10 -7.99
N SER A 154 -0.84 14.43 -6.71
CA SER A 154 -1.84 15.43 -6.30
C SER A 154 -1.40 16.22 -5.07
N LEU A 155 -1.38 15.60 -3.88
CA LEU A 155 -1.21 16.30 -2.61
C LEU A 155 0.10 17.11 -2.55
N MET A 156 1.25 16.43 -2.67
CA MET A 156 2.55 17.11 -2.48
C MET A 156 2.82 18.12 -3.58
N PRO A 157 2.56 17.85 -4.87
CA PRO A 157 2.61 18.89 -5.88
C PRO A 157 1.74 20.10 -5.58
N ARG A 158 0.50 19.91 -5.12
CA ARG A 158 -0.41 20.98 -4.74
C ARG A 158 0.14 21.82 -3.59
N PHE A 159 0.66 21.15 -2.56
CA PHE A 159 1.30 21.80 -1.42
C PHE A 159 2.49 22.67 -1.87
N PHE A 160 3.37 22.16 -2.72
CA PHE A 160 4.52 22.92 -3.22
C PHE A 160 4.11 24.05 -4.19
N LEU A 161 3.08 23.87 -5.00
CA LEU A 161 2.50 24.96 -5.80
C LEU A 161 1.99 26.09 -4.90
N GLN A 162 1.28 25.76 -3.82
CA GLN A 162 0.79 26.76 -2.87
C GLN A 162 1.94 27.48 -2.16
N GLN A 163 3.01 26.77 -1.79
CA GLN A 163 4.23 27.41 -1.23
C GLN A 163 4.92 28.33 -2.23
N ALA A 164 4.82 28.03 -3.53
CA ALA A 164 5.31 28.91 -4.60
C ALA A 164 4.35 30.06 -4.95
N GLY A 165 3.30 30.26 -4.15
CA GLY A 165 2.31 31.31 -4.36
C GLY A 165 1.27 31.04 -5.46
N LEU A 166 1.13 29.79 -5.89
CA LEU A 166 0.18 29.35 -6.90
C LEU A 166 -0.96 28.55 -6.27
N ASN A 167 -2.19 28.98 -6.48
CA ASN A 167 -3.37 28.21 -6.12
C ASN A 167 -3.96 27.55 -7.37
N PRO A 168 -3.88 26.22 -7.53
CA PRO A 168 -4.35 25.56 -8.75
C PRO A 168 -5.81 25.85 -9.09
N GLU A 169 -6.69 25.98 -8.10
CA GLU A 169 -8.12 26.25 -8.30
C GLU A 169 -8.43 27.67 -8.75
N LYS A 170 -7.51 28.62 -8.51
CA LYS A 170 -7.70 30.03 -8.84
C LYS A 170 -6.82 30.48 -9.99
N ASP A 171 -5.57 30.01 -10.02
CA ASP A 171 -4.55 30.52 -10.94
C ASP A 171 -4.46 29.71 -12.24
N PHE A 172 -4.94 28.46 -12.25
CA PHE A 172 -4.95 27.64 -13.46
C PHE A 172 -6.25 27.83 -14.23
N ARG A 173 -6.18 27.73 -15.57
CA ARG A 173 -7.38 27.84 -16.43
C ARG A 173 -8.39 26.74 -16.14
N ASN A 174 -7.91 25.51 -15.96
CA ASN A 174 -8.67 24.37 -15.50
C ASN A 174 -7.73 23.30 -14.91
N VAL A 175 -8.28 22.51 -14.00
CA VAL A 175 -7.63 21.37 -13.37
C VAL A 175 -8.39 20.11 -13.73
N ALA A 176 -7.66 19.07 -14.14
CA ALA A 176 -8.19 17.73 -14.40
C ALA A 176 -7.44 16.70 -13.58
N PHE A 177 -8.06 15.53 -13.38
CA PHE A 177 -7.43 14.36 -12.78
C PHE A 177 -7.32 13.26 -13.85
N SER A 178 -6.10 12.77 -14.08
CA SER A 178 -5.83 11.70 -15.04
C SER A 178 -6.13 10.29 -14.48
N GLY A 179 -6.16 10.16 -13.16
CA GLY A 179 -6.44 8.93 -12.44
C GLY A 179 -5.20 8.08 -12.12
N ALA A 180 -4.16 8.09 -12.98
CA ALA A 180 -2.94 7.31 -12.80
C ALA A 180 -1.72 8.08 -13.34
N HIS A 181 -0.51 7.67 -12.96
CA HIS A 181 0.71 8.40 -13.35
C HIS A 181 1.05 8.28 -14.84
N ASP A 182 0.93 7.10 -15.41
CA ASP A 182 1.10 6.87 -16.85
C ASP A 182 0.02 7.62 -17.68
N ALA A 183 -1.20 7.66 -17.17
CA ALA A 183 -2.28 8.43 -17.79
C ALA A 183 -1.99 9.94 -17.77
N THR A 184 -1.31 10.48 -16.76
CA THR A 184 -0.91 11.89 -16.74
C THR A 184 0.02 12.22 -17.92
N VAL A 185 0.99 11.36 -18.22
CA VAL A 185 1.87 11.54 -19.37
C VAL A 185 1.08 11.53 -20.67
N ALA A 186 0.14 10.57 -20.82
CA ALA A 186 -0.73 10.50 -21.99
C ALA A 186 -1.63 11.74 -22.15
N PHE A 187 -2.14 12.30 -21.04
CA PHE A 187 -2.92 13.55 -21.04
C PHE A 187 -2.12 14.72 -21.60
N VAL A 188 -0.89 14.90 -21.13
CA VAL A 188 -0.03 15.99 -21.58
C VAL A 188 0.43 15.77 -23.02
N ALA A 189 0.83 14.55 -23.37
CA ALA A 189 1.26 14.20 -24.73
C ALA A 189 0.16 14.39 -25.78
N ALA A 190 -1.10 14.12 -25.39
CA ALA A 190 -2.28 14.30 -26.24
C ALA A 190 -2.83 15.75 -26.25
N GLY A 191 -2.18 16.70 -25.54
CA GLY A 191 -2.62 18.09 -25.46
C GLY A 191 -3.93 18.31 -24.67
N ARG A 192 -4.37 17.30 -23.88
CA ARG A 192 -5.56 17.43 -23.00
C ARG A 192 -5.30 18.34 -21.81
N ALA A 193 -4.03 18.49 -21.42
CA ALA A 193 -3.53 19.49 -20.48
C ALA A 193 -2.19 20.01 -21.00
N GLU A 194 -1.91 21.30 -20.74
CA GLU A 194 -0.63 21.94 -21.13
C GLU A 194 0.53 21.49 -20.24
N ALA A 195 0.22 21.11 -19.00
CA ALA A 195 1.18 20.56 -18.05
C ALA A 195 0.51 19.54 -17.12
N GLY A 196 1.30 18.78 -16.43
CA GLY A 196 0.83 17.82 -15.44
C GLY A 196 1.92 17.45 -14.44
N VAL A 197 1.57 16.62 -13.47
CA VAL A 197 2.51 16.16 -12.45
C VAL A 197 2.30 14.68 -12.15
N LEU A 198 3.40 13.96 -11.96
CA LEU A 198 3.36 12.54 -11.66
C LEU A 198 4.54 12.11 -10.77
N ASN A 199 4.46 10.90 -10.31
CA ASN A 199 5.51 10.13 -9.66
C ASN A 199 6.79 10.11 -10.50
N ALA A 200 7.92 10.51 -9.90
CA ALA A 200 9.20 10.59 -10.59
C ALA A 200 9.66 9.22 -11.10
N SER A 201 9.49 8.15 -10.32
CA SER A 201 9.95 6.80 -10.72
C SER A 201 9.13 6.19 -11.86
N VAL A 202 7.85 6.58 -11.99
CA VAL A 202 7.03 6.18 -13.15
C VAL A 202 7.46 6.93 -14.40
N TRP A 203 7.75 8.23 -14.28
CA TRP A 203 8.31 8.99 -15.41
C TRP A 203 9.62 8.36 -15.90
N ASP A 204 10.56 8.08 -14.99
CA ASP A 204 11.87 7.52 -15.34
C ASP A 204 11.73 6.17 -16.02
N LYS A 205 10.85 5.28 -15.52
CA LYS A 205 10.49 4.02 -16.15
C LYS A 205 9.96 4.21 -17.57
N LEU A 206 9.01 5.13 -17.78
CA LEU A 206 8.43 5.38 -19.09
C LEU A 206 9.45 5.90 -20.11
N VAL A 207 10.42 6.70 -19.65
CA VAL A 207 11.54 7.17 -20.48
C VAL A 207 12.47 6.01 -20.82
N GLU A 208 12.87 5.20 -19.85
CA GLU A 208 13.73 4.02 -20.04
C GLU A 208 13.10 3.01 -21.00
N GLU A 209 11.81 2.75 -20.85
CA GLU A 209 11.03 1.86 -21.72
C GLU A 209 10.67 2.49 -23.08
N LYS A 210 11.11 3.73 -23.34
CA LYS A 210 10.79 4.50 -24.58
C LYS A 210 9.29 4.65 -24.84
N LYS A 211 8.49 4.67 -23.78
CA LYS A 211 7.03 4.85 -23.84
C LYS A 211 6.60 6.33 -23.88
N VAL A 212 7.53 7.25 -23.74
CA VAL A 212 7.30 8.69 -23.85
C VAL A 212 8.32 9.31 -24.81
N ASP A 213 7.82 10.17 -25.70
CA ASP A 213 8.67 10.97 -26.59
C ASP A 213 9.13 12.22 -25.83
N THR A 214 10.35 12.17 -25.30
CA THR A 214 10.93 13.27 -24.51
C THR A 214 11.26 14.52 -25.33
N SER A 215 11.20 14.45 -26.66
CA SER A 215 11.26 15.65 -27.50
C SER A 215 9.96 16.46 -27.50
N LYS A 216 8.85 15.80 -27.16
CA LYS A 216 7.51 16.43 -27.10
C LYS A 216 7.06 16.73 -25.67
N VAL A 217 7.33 15.82 -24.75
CA VAL A 217 6.97 16.01 -23.32
C VAL A 217 8.25 15.99 -22.48
N ARG A 218 8.44 17.01 -21.69
CA ARG A 218 9.64 17.16 -20.88
C ARG A 218 9.32 17.50 -19.44
N VAL A 219 10.23 17.15 -18.54
CA VAL A 219 10.23 17.65 -17.15
C VAL A 219 10.72 19.09 -17.14
N PHE A 220 10.01 19.98 -16.43
CA PHE A 220 10.44 21.37 -16.23
C PHE A 220 10.67 21.73 -14.76
N ALA A 221 10.11 20.95 -13.82
CA ALA A 221 10.35 21.11 -12.39
C ALA A 221 10.25 19.77 -11.65
N THR A 222 10.90 19.68 -10.51
CA THR A 222 10.85 18.54 -9.59
C THR A 222 10.63 19.07 -8.18
N THR A 223 9.79 18.39 -7.38
CA THR A 223 9.53 18.80 -5.99
C THR A 223 10.74 18.58 -5.09
N PRO A 224 10.83 19.26 -3.94
CA PRO A 224 11.61 18.77 -2.81
C PRO A 224 11.23 17.34 -2.43
N PRO A 225 12.14 16.59 -1.76
CA PRO A 225 11.85 15.21 -1.34
C PRO A 225 10.86 15.15 -0.17
N TYR A 226 10.09 14.06 -0.12
CA TYR A 226 9.13 13.74 0.94
C TYR A 226 9.00 12.22 1.08
N PHE A 227 8.35 11.71 2.15
CA PHE A 227 7.99 10.29 2.28
C PHE A 227 6.79 9.97 1.41
N ASP A 228 6.82 8.82 0.71
CA ASP A 228 5.66 8.39 -0.09
C ASP A 228 5.30 6.93 0.20
N TYR A 229 5.50 6.02 -0.72
CA TYR A 229 4.90 4.69 -0.70
C TYR A 229 5.29 3.83 0.51
N ASN A 230 4.36 2.96 0.89
CA ASN A 230 4.57 1.96 1.93
C ASN A 230 3.65 0.75 1.75
N TRP A 231 4.04 -0.37 2.35
CA TRP A 231 3.17 -1.50 2.60
C TRP A 231 2.55 -1.35 4.00
N THR A 232 1.23 -1.36 4.04
CA THR A 232 0.45 -1.18 5.28
C THR A 232 -0.43 -2.40 5.51
N VAL A 233 -0.45 -2.89 6.75
CA VAL A 233 -1.36 -3.93 7.21
C VAL A 233 -2.50 -3.37 8.03
N ARG A 234 -3.64 -4.04 8.07
CA ARG A 234 -4.69 -3.74 9.05
C ARG A 234 -4.21 -4.07 10.46
N GLY A 235 -4.62 -3.27 11.45
CA GLY A 235 -4.05 -3.31 12.79
C GLY A 235 -4.48 -4.47 13.67
N ASP A 236 -5.45 -5.27 13.23
CA ASP A 236 -5.96 -6.44 13.95
C ASP A 236 -5.43 -7.78 13.40
N LEU A 237 -4.43 -7.75 12.51
CA LEU A 237 -3.72 -8.96 12.11
C LEU A 237 -2.92 -9.55 13.27
N ASP A 238 -2.77 -10.87 13.25
CA ASP A 238 -1.87 -11.55 14.17
C ASP A 238 -0.47 -10.91 14.14
N PRO A 239 0.06 -10.47 15.28
CA PRO A 239 1.40 -9.87 15.36
C PRO A 239 2.51 -10.78 14.84
N ALA A 240 2.36 -12.11 14.90
CA ALA A 240 3.31 -13.05 14.34
C ALA A 240 3.29 -12.99 12.80
N LEU A 241 2.12 -12.90 12.19
CA LEU A 241 1.98 -12.71 10.74
C LEU A 241 2.55 -11.36 10.31
N VAL A 242 2.27 -10.27 11.04
CA VAL A 242 2.84 -8.94 10.75
C VAL A 242 4.37 -8.98 10.74
N ARG A 243 4.98 -9.60 11.77
CA ARG A 243 6.44 -9.80 11.81
C ARG A 243 6.95 -10.62 10.63
N LYS A 244 6.26 -11.70 10.29
CA LYS A 244 6.64 -12.59 9.18
C LYS A 244 6.59 -11.85 7.83
N LEU A 245 5.53 -11.07 7.58
CA LEU A 245 5.42 -10.20 6.40
C LEU A 245 6.52 -9.16 6.35
N THR A 246 6.75 -8.45 7.44
CA THR A 246 7.83 -7.46 7.54
C THR A 246 9.19 -8.08 7.20
N GLN A 247 9.51 -9.22 7.80
CA GLN A 247 10.76 -9.94 7.53
C GLN A 247 10.87 -10.40 6.06
N ALA A 248 9.76 -10.90 5.48
CA ALA A 248 9.74 -11.32 4.08
C ALA A 248 10.17 -10.16 3.15
N PHE A 249 9.65 -8.97 3.34
CA PHE A 249 10.08 -7.79 2.56
C PHE A 249 11.54 -7.42 2.80
N LEU A 250 11.99 -7.40 4.07
CA LEU A 250 13.34 -7.00 4.44
C LEU A 250 14.42 -8.01 3.99
N GLN A 251 14.04 -9.25 3.74
CA GLN A 251 14.93 -10.32 3.24
C GLN A 251 15.08 -10.33 1.72
N LEU A 252 14.35 -9.49 0.99
CA LEU A 252 14.56 -9.34 -0.47
C LEU A 252 15.95 -8.75 -0.72
N ASP A 253 16.86 -9.61 -1.21
CA ASP A 253 18.27 -9.31 -1.43
C ASP A 253 18.55 -9.12 -2.92
N PRO A 254 19.06 -7.96 -3.37
CA PRO A 254 19.41 -7.72 -4.76
C PRO A 254 20.55 -8.60 -5.30
N ALA A 255 21.28 -9.29 -4.44
CA ALA A 255 22.29 -10.29 -4.86
C ALA A 255 21.67 -11.61 -5.30
N ASN A 256 20.43 -11.92 -4.85
CA ASN A 256 19.69 -13.08 -5.32
C ASN A 256 18.94 -12.74 -6.63
N PRO A 257 19.13 -13.50 -7.73
CA PRO A 257 18.51 -13.19 -9.02
C PRO A 257 16.97 -13.13 -9.01
N GLU A 258 16.30 -14.01 -8.25
CA GLU A 258 14.83 -14.02 -8.13
C GLU A 258 14.33 -12.79 -7.34
N HIS A 259 14.98 -12.47 -6.23
CA HIS A 259 14.66 -11.28 -5.44
C HIS A 259 14.95 -9.99 -6.24
N LYS A 260 16.05 -9.96 -7.00
CA LYS A 260 16.38 -8.83 -7.88
C LYS A 260 15.29 -8.59 -8.92
N ALA A 261 14.70 -9.64 -9.48
CA ALA A 261 13.60 -9.51 -10.43
C ALA A 261 12.36 -8.90 -9.75
N ILE A 262 12.02 -9.33 -8.53
CA ILE A 262 10.93 -8.76 -7.74
C ILE A 262 11.21 -7.29 -7.40
N LEU A 263 12.40 -6.99 -6.88
CA LEU A 263 12.81 -5.64 -6.53
C LEU A 263 12.76 -4.70 -7.75
N GLY A 264 13.26 -5.16 -8.90
CA GLY A 264 13.21 -4.40 -10.15
C GLY A 264 11.78 -4.04 -10.57
N LEU A 265 10.83 -4.99 -10.47
CA LEU A 265 9.42 -4.73 -10.75
C LEU A 265 8.81 -3.74 -9.74
N GLN A 266 9.25 -3.76 -8.48
CA GLN A 266 8.85 -2.79 -7.47
C GLN A 266 9.57 -1.44 -7.61
N ARG A 267 10.56 -1.32 -8.48
CA ARG A 267 11.47 -0.16 -8.57
C ARG A 267 12.13 0.15 -7.23
N ALA A 268 12.58 -0.88 -6.55
CA ALA A 268 13.18 -0.84 -5.22
C ALA A 268 14.64 -1.29 -5.30
N ALA A 269 15.55 -0.52 -4.72
CA ALA A 269 16.90 -1.02 -4.42
C ALA A 269 16.82 -2.09 -3.32
N LYS A 270 16.03 -1.80 -2.30
CA LYS A 270 15.68 -2.70 -1.20
C LYS A 270 14.44 -2.18 -0.46
N PHE A 271 13.87 -3.00 0.41
CA PHE A 271 12.89 -2.55 1.39
C PHE A 271 13.58 -2.23 2.72
N ILE A 272 13.06 -1.20 3.39
CA ILE A 272 13.48 -0.76 4.74
C ILE A 272 12.25 -0.67 5.66
N PRO A 273 12.43 -0.78 6.99
CA PRO A 273 11.34 -0.55 7.93
C PRO A 273 10.78 0.86 7.80
N THR A 274 9.49 1.01 8.05
CA THR A 274 8.84 2.33 8.15
C THR A 274 7.88 2.38 9.33
N GLU A 275 7.44 3.57 9.69
CA GLU A 275 6.54 3.81 10.82
C GLU A 275 5.64 5.03 10.57
N ALA A 276 4.52 5.09 11.27
CA ALA A 276 3.50 6.12 11.04
C ALA A 276 4.02 7.56 11.22
N LYS A 277 5.03 7.78 12.08
CA LYS A 277 5.60 9.13 12.29
C LYS A 277 6.29 9.70 11.05
N ASN A 278 6.77 8.85 10.13
CA ASN A 278 7.42 9.28 8.89
C ASN A 278 6.46 10.05 7.97
N TYR A 279 5.15 9.87 8.15
CA TYR A 279 4.09 10.45 7.31
C TYR A 279 3.40 11.66 7.94
N VAL A 280 3.91 12.18 9.08
CA VAL A 280 3.35 13.39 9.72
C VAL A 280 3.40 14.58 8.78
N GLY A 281 4.50 14.78 8.06
CA GLY A 281 4.61 15.86 7.07
C GLY A 281 3.60 15.74 5.91
N ILE A 282 3.21 14.53 5.54
CA ILE A 282 2.13 14.29 4.54
C ILE A 282 0.76 14.67 5.14
N GLU A 283 0.52 14.32 6.40
CA GLU A 283 -0.71 14.70 7.10
C GLU A 283 -0.83 16.22 7.24
N ASP A 284 0.26 16.90 7.61
CA ASP A 284 0.30 18.37 7.74
C ASP A 284 0.12 19.06 6.38
N ALA A 285 0.75 18.56 5.33
CA ALA A 285 0.54 19.04 3.97
C ALA A 285 -0.93 18.89 3.53
N ALA A 286 -1.56 17.77 3.87
CA ALA A 286 -2.97 17.52 3.53
C ALA A 286 -3.94 18.47 4.27
N LYS A 287 -3.67 18.77 5.55
CA LYS A 287 -4.41 19.78 6.32
C LYS A 287 -4.21 21.18 5.75
N SER A 288 -2.96 21.55 5.44
CA SER A 288 -2.62 22.84 4.84
C SER A 288 -3.29 23.04 3.47
N ALA A 289 -3.34 21.97 2.66
CA ALA A 289 -4.00 22.00 1.35
C ALA A 289 -5.53 21.93 1.43
N GLY A 290 -6.13 21.82 2.62
CA GLY A 290 -7.58 21.69 2.82
C GLY A 290 -8.16 20.33 2.38
N LEU A 291 -7.33 19.32 2.22
CA LEU A 291 -7.73 17.96 1.81
C LEU A 291 -8.02 17.04 3.00
N LEU A 292 -7.64 17.46 4.19
CA LEU A 292 -8.05 16.87 5.49
C LEU A 292 -8.59 17.98 6.40
N LYS A 293 -9.55 17.60 7.25
CA LYS A 293 -10.12 18.49 8.29
C LYS A 293 -9.31 18.38 9.57
#